data_255106de9e4d3768f4e84bbb052a976b
#
_entry.id   255106de9e4d3768f4e84bbb052a976b
#
_cell.length_a   1.000
_cell.length_b   1.000
_cell.length_c   1.000
_cell.angle_alpha   90.00
_cell.angle_beta   90.00
_cell.angle_gamma   90.00
#
_symmetry.space_group_name_H-M   'P 1'
#
loop_
_entity.id
_entity.type
_entity.pdbx_description
1 polymer ?
#
loop_
_entity_poly.entity_id
_entity_poly.type
_entity_poly.pdbx_seq_one_letter_code
_entity_poly.pdbx_strand_id
1 'polypeptide(L)'
;MSDLLKEQFDAVAQSYDLQRRQLIPCFDDFYSTATAWVNVDKISPRILDLGAGTGLFSSYVRKKYPEAQLTLFDLSEEMLQGARIRFGEDSSVQYISGNLATYLFEGKQYDAVISSLAIHHLSHQDKRALFHTVHNIVTDGGIFVNADQAAGTSAYFDNRYKGQWEHTIRQSGLSNEVVASAIERRKLDHNATVENQLKWLREAGFVEAESVYKYNEFAIFFAQKY
;
A
#
# COMPACT_ATOMS: atom_id res chain seq x y z
N MET A 1 7.64 9.74 -7.71
CA MET A 1 6.20 10.06 -7.89
C MET A 1 6.10 11.49 -8.41
N SER A 2 5.10 11.77 -9.26
CA SER A 2 4.93 13.09 -9.88
C SER A 2 4.17 14.06 -8.97
N ASP A 3 4.39 15.38 -9.17
CA ASP A 3 3.62 16.43 -8.47
C ASP A 3 2.13 16.33 -8.77
N LEU A 4 1.77 15.92 -10.00
CA LEU A 4 0.38 15.68 -10.40
C LEU A 4 -0.31 14.62 -9.53
N LEU A 5 0.40 13.54 -9.17
CA LEU A 5 -0.14 12.50 -8.30
C LEU A 5 -0.41 13.03 -6.89
N LYS A 6 0.53 13.83 -6.36
CA LYS A 6 0.38 14.49 -5.06
C LYS A 6 -0.86 15.38 -5.05
N GLU A 7 -1.02 16.26 -6.04
CA GLU A 7 -2.19 17.16 -6.16
C GLU A 7 -3.52 16.39 -6.19
N GLN A 8 -3.56 15.25 -6.89
CA GLN A 8 -4.77 14.43 -6.94
C GLN A 8 -5.13 13.77 -5.59
N PHE A 9 -4.14 13.37 -4.79
CA PHE A 9 -4.38 12.82 -3.46
C PHE A 9 -4.75 13.91 -2.45
N ASP A 10 -4.10 15.06 -2.51
CA ASP A 10 -4.45 16.22 -1.68
C ASP A 10 -5.91 16.62 -1.89
N ALA A 11 -6.39 16.63 -3.14
CA ALA A 11 -7.76 17.00 -3.48
C ALA A 11 -8.85 16.06 -2.92
N VAL A 12 -8.52 14.79 -2.66
CA VAL A 12 -9.48 13.77 -2.18
C VAL A 12 -9.30 13.38 -0.71
N ALA A 13 -8.27 13.89 -0.03
CA ALA A 13 -7.86 13.45 1.29
C ALA A 13 -9.02 13.42 2.31
N GLN A 14 -9.90 14.43 2.31
CA GLN A 14 -11.04 14.53 3.24
C GLN A 14 -12.13 13.48 3.04
N SER A 15 -12.34 13.00 1.80
CA SER A 15 -13.37 12.00 1.46
C SER A 15 -12.80 10.62 1.18
N TYR A 16 -11.49 10.47 1.24
CA TYR A 16 -10.77 9.28 0.79
C TYR A 16 -11.27 7.99 1.42
N ASP A 17 -11.39 7.96 2.73
CA ASP A 17 -11.80 6.76 3.47
C ASP A 17 -13.25 6.35 3.19
N LEU A 18 -14.14 7.34 3.02
CA LEU A 18 -15.56 7.09 2.74
C LEU A 18 -15.77 6.38 1.40
N GLN A 19 -14.90 6.67 0.43
CA GLN A 19 -14.98 6.11 -0.91
C GLN A 19 -14.28 4.75 -1.04
N ARG A 20 -13.34 4.41 -0.14
CA ARG A 20 -12.50 3.21 -0.27
C ARG A 20 -13.28 1.90 -0.38
N ARG A 21 -14.32 1.71 0.44
CA ARG A 21 -15.15 0.50 0.38
C ARG A 21 -15.84 0.31 -0.95
N GLN A 22 -16.18 1.40 -1.63
CA GLN A 22 -16.86 1.37 -2.91
C GLN A 22 -15.90 1.27 -4.09
N LEU A 23 -14.65 1.74 -3.93
CA LEU A 23 -13.60 1.68 -4.94
C LEU A 23 -12.82 0.36 -4.92
N ILE A 24 -12.87 -0.41 -3.82
CA ILE A 24 -12.19 -1.70 -3.66
C ILE A 24 -13.25 -2.79 -3.51
N PRO A 25 -13.61 -3.52 -4.58
CA PRO A 25 -14.69 -4.51 -4.55
C PRO A 25 -14.51 -5.63 -3.50
N CYS A 26 -13.27 -5.95 -3.17
CA CYS A 26 -12.90 -6.98 -2.20
C CYS A 26 -12.40 -6.40 -0.86
N PHE A 27 -12.87 -5.21 -0.47
CA PHE A 27 -12.31 -4.40 0.62
C PHE A 27 -12.08 -5.17 1.93
N ASP A 28 -13.09 -5.87 2.42
CA ASP A 28 -13.01 -6.55 3.72
C ASP A 28 -12.03 -7.73 3.68
N ASP A 29 -12.12 -8.58 2.66
CA ASP A 29 -11.20 -9.70 2.47
C ASP A 29 -9.75 -9.22 2.24
N PHE A 30 -9.59 -8.15 1.47
CA PHE A 30 -8.29 -7.55 1.15
C PHE A 30 -7.57 -7.06 2.41
N TYR A 31 -8.21 -6.21 3.22
CA TYR A 31 -7.58 -5.68 4.42
C TYR A 31 -7.50 -6.70 5.56
N SER A 32 -8.47 -7.61 5.70
CA SER A 32 -8.39 -8.67 6.72
C SER A 32 -7.27 -9.65 6.41
N THR A 33 -7.12 -10.06 5.16
CA THR A 33 -6.02 -10.94 4.73
C THR A 33 -4.66 -10.24 4.88
N ALA A 34 -4.53 -8.99 4.39
CA ALA A 34 -3.29 -8.23 4.56
C ALA A 34 -2.89 -8.12 6.04
N THR A 35 -3.85 -7.79 6.92
CA THR A 35 -3.60 -7.68 8.36
C THR A 35 -3.23 -9.03 8.99
N ALA A 36 -3.83 -10.13 8.56
CA ALA A 36 -3.51 -11.47 9.04
C ALA A 36 -2.04 -11.83 8.75
N TRP A 37 -1.55 -11.47 7.55
CA TRP A 37 -0.17 -11.71 7.13
C TRP A 37 0.87 -10.78 7.77
N VAL A 38 0.48 -9.66 8.36
CA VAL A 38 1.36 -8.89 9.25
C VAL A 38 1.52 -9.68 10.54
N ASN A 39 2.46 -10.63 10.57
CA ASN A 39 2.67 -11.52 11.71
C ASN A 39 4.14 -11.51 12.16
N VAL A 40 4.41 -10.80 13.25
CA VAL A 40 5.72 -10.68 13.90
C VAL A 40 5.62 -11.12 15.36
N ASP A 41 6.63 -11.87 15.82
CA ASP A 41 6.69 -12.37 17.20
C ASP A 41 7.28 -11.31 18.15
N LYS A 42 6.54 -10.19 18.30
CA LYS A 42 6.87 -9.08 19.22
C LYS A 42 5.61 -8.44 19.76
N ILE A 43 5.62 -8.06 21.01
CA ILE A 43 4.53 -7.33 21.66
C ILE A 43 4.47 -5.89 21.13
N SER A 44 5.61 -5.21 21.05
CA SER A 44 5.74 -3.84 20.55
C SER A 44 6.62 -3.78 19.30
N PRO A 45 6.12 -4.24 18.13
CA PRO A 45 6.89 -4.23 16.90
C PRO A 45 7.05 -2.80 16.34
N ARG A 46 8.18 -2.54 15.70
CA ARG A 46 8.39 -1.34 14.89
C ARG A 46 7.88 -1.59 13.48
N ILE A 47 6.88 -0.83 13.06
CA ILE A 47 6.20 -1.04 11.77
C ILE A 47 6.25 0.25 10.96
N LEU A 48 6.69 0.14 9.70
CA LEU A 48 6.67 1.22 8.72
C LEU A 48 5.53 0.98 7.71
N ASP A 49 4.68 1.98 7.52
CA ASP A 49 3.63 2.00 6.49
C ASP A 49 4.07 2.92 5.34
N LEU A 50 4.31 2.35 4.16
CA LEU A 50 4.78 3.04 2.96
C LEU A 50 3.60 3.47 2.09
N GLY A 51 3.42 4.79 1.93
CA GLY A 51 2.24 5.36 1.30
C GLY A 51 1.01 5.18 2.20
N ALA A 52 1.17 5.53 3.47
CA ALA A 52 0.19 5.28 4.51
C ALA A 52 -1.15 6.01 4.29
N GLY A 53 -1.13 7.10 3.51
CA GLY A 53 -2.31 7.92 3.28
C GLY A 53 -2.92 8.41 4.59
N THR A 54 -4.21 8.16 4.78
CA THR A 54 -4.95 8.48 6.01
C THR A 54 -4.71 7.47 7.15
N GLY A 55 -3.75 6.54 7.00
CA GLY A 55 -3.42 5.54 8.01
C GLY A 55 -4.43 4.39 8.12
N LEU A 56 -5.21 4.13 7.08
CA LEU A 56 -6.26 3.11 7.12
C LEU A 56 -5.68 1.72 7.41
N PHE A 57 -4.67 1.27 6.65
CA PHE A 57 -4.06 -0.04 6.88
C PHE A 57 -3.34 -0.10 8.23
N SER A 58 -2.59 0.95 8.58
CA SER A 58 -1.99 1.09 9.92
C SER A 58 -3.02 0.95 11.05
N SER A 59 -4.27 1.41 10.85
CA SER A 59 -5.31 1.30 11.88
C SER A 59 -5.77 -0.15 12.11
N TYR A 60 -5.79 -1.00 11.08
CA TYR A 60 -6.04 -2.44 11.23
C TYR A 60 -4.87 -3.13 11.95
N VAL A 61 -3.64 -2.75 11.60
CA VAL A 61 -2.44 -3.29 12.23
C VAL A 61 -2.33 -2.85 13.69
N ARG A 62 -2.70 -1.61 14.04
CA ARG A 62 -2.79 -1.12 15.42
C ARG A 62 -3.74 -1.95 16.29
N LYS A 63 -4.89 -2.37 15.73
CA LYS A 63 -5.83 -3.25 16.45
C LYS A 63 -5.22 -4.62 16.75
N LYS A 64 -4.37 -5.15 15.87
CA LYS A 64 -3.65 -6.42 16.07
C LYS A 64 -2.47 -6.27 17.02
N TYR A 65 -1.76 -5.14 16.96
CA TYR A 65 -0.59 -4.81 17.77
C TYR A 65 -0.81 -3.47 18.51
N PRO A 66 -1.52 -3.46 19.62
CA PRO A 66 -1.85 -2.21 20.33
C PRO A 66 -0.63 -1.40 20.78
N GLU A 67 0.50 -2.09 21.05
CA GLU A 67 1.75 -1.47 21.49
C GLU A 67 2.77 -1.21 20.38
N ALA A 68 2.41 -1.41 19.09
CA ALA A 68 3.34 -1.19 18.00
C ALA A 68 3.85 0.26 17.93
N GLN A 69 5.10 0.43 17.53
CA GLN A 69 5.67 1.72 17.15
C GLN A 69 5.44 1.90 15.66
N LEU A 70 4.53 2.79 15.28
CA LEU A 70 4.16 3.01 13.89
C LEU A 70 4.93 4.19 13.29
N THR A 71 5.46 4.03 12.09
CA THR A 71 5.96 5.11 11.26
C THR A 71 5.11 5.16 9.99
N LEU A 72 4.33 6.22 9.82
CA LEU A 72 3.50 6.45 8.65
C LEU A 72 4.24 7.37 7.70
N PHE A 73 4.53 6.86 6.50
CA PHE A 73 5.25 7.58 5.45
C PHE A 73 4.33 7.82 4.26
N ASP A 74 4.17 9.06 3.82
CA ASP A 74 3.39 9.41 2.63
C ASP A 74 3.99 10.61 1.89
N LEU A 75 3.67 10.75 0.60
CA LEU A 75 4.04 11.90 -0.22
C LEU A 75 3.19 13.13 0.12
N SER A 76 1.92 12.93 0.50
CA SER A 76 0.94 13.96 0.75
C SER A 76 0.85 14.27 2.24
N GLU A 77 1.15 15.52 2.62
CA GLU A 77 0.98 15.98 4.01
C GLU A 77 -0.52 16.07 4.37
N GLU A 78 -1.39 16.37 3.41
CA GLU A 78 -2.84 16.40 3.59
C GLU A 78 -3.38 15.01 3.95
N MET A 79 -2.84 13.96 3.31
CA MET A 79 -3.14 12.57 3.68
C MET A 79 -2.66 12.24 5.09
N LEU A 80 -1.44 12.63 5.44
CA LEU A 80 -0.89 12.43 6.80
C LEU A 80 -1.68 13.22 7.84
N GLN A 81 -2.28 14.36 7.49
CA GLN A 81 -3.18 15.08 8.39
C GLN A 81 -4.43 14.23 8.71
N GLY A 82 -4.98 13.52 7.74
CA GLY A 82 -6.03 12.52 7.98
C GLY A 82 -5.59 11.41 8.94
N ALA A 83 -4.34 10.95 8.80
CA ALA A 83 -3.77 9.97 9.71
C ALA A 83 -3.58 10.54 11.14
N ARG A 84 -3.14 11.80 11.29
CA ARG A 84 -3.06 12.47 12.61
C ARG A 84 -4.43 12.54 13.29
N ILE A 85 -5.48 12.85 12.53
CA ILE A 85 -6.85 12.85 13.06
C ILE A 85 -7.25 11.43 13.51
N ARG A 86 -6.89 10.39 12.76
CA ARG A 86 -7.20 8.99 13.06
C ARG A 86 -6.55 8.49 14.33
N PHE A 87 -5.26 8.78 14.53
CA PHE A 87 -4.48 8.28 15.67
C PHE A 87 -4.45 9.25 16.85
N GLY A 88 -4.91 10.49 16.67
CA GLY A 88 -4.95 11.50 17.73
C GLY A 88 -3.56 11.79 18.31
N GLU A 89 -3.47 11.88 19.63
CA GLU A 89 -2.23 12.16 20.37
C GLU A 89 -1.41 10.90 20.69
N ASP A 90 -1.56 9.81 19.92
CA ASP A 90 -0.79 8.57 20.13
C ASP A 90 0.70 8.81 19.87
N SER A 91 1.48 8.94 20.95
CA SER A 91 2.93 9.22 20.91
C SER A 91 3.76 8.09 20.28
N SER A 92 3.18 6.90 20.10
CA SER A 92 3.83 5.77 19.42
C SER A 92 3.69 5.83 17.91
N VAL A 93 3.05 6.85 17.34
CA VAL A 93 2.88 7.06 15.90
C VAL A 93 3.73 8.24 15.43
N GLN A 94 4.62 7.98 14.48
CA GLN A 94 5.43 8.98 13.80
C GLN A 94 4.95 9.19 12.38
N TYR A 95 5.06 10.42 11.88
CA TYR A 95 4.64 10.80 10.53
C TYR A 95 5.81 11.39 9.77
N ILE A 96 6.04 10.92 8.55
CA ILE A 96 7.14 11.38 7.69
C ILE A 96 6.57 11.69 6.31
N SER A 97 6.68 12.94 5.87
CA SER A 97 6.36 13.31 4.49
C SER A 97 7.57 13.13 3.59
N GLY A 98 7.38 12.45 2.44
CA GLY A 98 8.48 12.21 1.51
C GLY A 98 8.07 11.42 0.27
N ASN A 99 8.99 11.31 -0.67
CA ASN A 99 8.79 10.58 -1.92
C ASN A 99 9.42 9.18 -1.82
N LEU A 100 8.61 8.13 -1.96
CA LEU A 100 9.04 6.72 -1.91
C LEU A 100 10.18 6.38 -2.88
N ALA A 101 10.26 7.06 -4.03
CA ALA A 101 11.29 6.80 -5.03
C ALA A 101 12.67 7.34 -4.63
N THR A 102 12.75 8.31 -3.72
CA THR A 102 14.00 9.05 -3.44
C THR A 102 14.35 9.15 -1.95
N TYR A 103 13.44 8.77 -1.06
CA TYR A 103 13.66 8.89 0.38
C TYR A 103 14.66 7.84 0.88
N LEU A 104 15.62 8.29 1.69
CA LEU A 104 16.63 7.44 2.30
C LEU A 104 16.22 7.10 3.74
N PHE A 105 15.92 5.83 4.00
CA PHE A 105 15.55 5.31 5.34
C PHE A 105 16.80 4.94 6.16
N GLU A 106 17.83 5.80 6.17
CA GLU A 106 19.12 5.52 6.79
C GLU A 106 19.00 5.24 8.30
N GLY A 107 19.73 4.21 8.76
CA GLY A 107 19.85 3.84 10.18
C GLY A 107 18.56 3.33 10.84
N LYS A 108 17.47 3.18 10.08
CA LYS A 108 16.19 2.67 10.61
C LYS A 108 16.06 1.18 10.34
N GLN A 109 15.47 0.47 11.30
CA GLN A 109 15.20 -0.96 11.22
C GLN A 109 13.76 -1.21 11.67
N TYR A 110 13.02 -2.00 10.91
CA TYR A 110 11.60 -2.30 11.16
C TYR A 110 11.38 -3.82 11.23
N ASP A 111 10.51 -4.24 12.13
CA ASP A 111 10.12 -5.63 12.27
C ASP A 111 9.11 -6.04 11.21
N ALA A 112 8.31 -5.07 10.75
CA ALA A 112 7.48 -5.20 9.57
C ALA A 112 7.48 -3.91 8.76
N VAL A 113 7.46 -4.04 7.44
CA VAL A 113 7.12 -2.97 6.52
C VAL A 113 5.80 -3.34 5.86
N ILE A 114 4.87 -2.41 5.81
CA ILE A 114 3.57 -2.60 5.19
C ILE A 114 3.33 -1.53 4.13
N SER A 115 2.46 -1.81 3.18
CA SER A 115 1.98 -0.82 2.21
C SER A 115 0.59 -1.20 1.73
N SER A 116 -0.24 -0.22 1.42
CA SER A 116 -1.55 -0.46 0.82
C SER A 116 -1.87 0.53 -0.28
N LEU A 117 -2.02 0.02 -1.51
CA LEU A 117 -2.45 0.78 -2.69
C LEU A 117 -1.63 2.08 -2.91
N ALA A 118 -0.31 1.95 -2.86
CA ALA A 118 0.63 3.05 -3.02
C ALA A 118 1.77 2.73 -4.01
N ILE A 119 2.34 1.53 -3.94
CA ILE A 119 3.54 1.17 -4.70
C ILE A 119 3.24 1.05 -6.20
N HIS A 120 1.99 0.74 -6.60
CA HIS A 120 1.60 0.67 -8.00
C HIS A 120 1.81 1.99 -8.77
N HIS A 121 1.88 3.13 -8.11
CA HIS A 121 2.16 4.42 -8.74
C HIS A 121 3.64 4.63 -9.13
N LEU A 122 4.56 3.82 -8.60
CA LEU A 122 5.97 3.90 -8.95
C LEU A 122 6.25 3.28 -10.33
N SER A 123 7.26 3.80 -11.05
CA SER A 123 7.79 3.11 -12.22
C SER A 123 8.30 1.71 -11.86
N HIS A 124 8.43 0.81 -12.83
CA HIS A 124 8.98 -0.53 -12.57
C HIS A 124 10.42 -0.48 -12.02
N GLN A 125 11.20 0.50 -12.45
CA GLN A 125 12.56 0.72 -11.94
C GLN A 125 12.53 1.15 -10.47
N ASP A 126 11.65 2.11 -10.12
CA ASP A 126 11.52 2.60 -8.74
C ASP A 126 10.97 1.53 -7.80
N LYS A 127 10.02 0.67 -8.28
CA LYS A 127 9.54 -0.48 -7.50
C LYS A 127 10.69 -1.43 -7.12
N ARG A 128 11.55 -1.76 -8.09
CA ARG A 128 12.73 -2.62 -7.84
C ARG A 128 13.68 -1.99 -6.84
N ALA A 129 13.99 -0.71 -7.01
CA ALA A 129 14.84 0.03 -6.06
C ALA A 129 14.21 0.08 -4.65
N LEU A 130 12.90 0.33 -4.56
CA LEU A 130 12.18 0.34 -3.30
C LEU A 130 12.21 -1.04 -2.62
N PHE A 131 12.05 -2.15 -3.34
CA PHE A 131 12.11 -3.49 -2.74
C PHE A 131 13.50 -3.80 -2.15
N HIS A 132 14.58 -3.37 -2.79
CA HIS A 132 15.92 -3.44 -2.19
C HIS A 132 16.03 -2.57 -0.93
N THR A 133 15.48 -1.36 -0.95
CA THR A 133 15.44 -0.48 0.23
C THR A 133 14.66 -1.16 1.37
N VAL A 134 13.48 -1.72 1.07
CA VAL A 134 12.66 -2.41 2.08
C VAL A 134 13.42 -3.59 2.67
N HIS A 135 14.07 -4.43 1.85
CA HIS A 135 14.88 -5.53 2.34
C HIS A 135 16.00 -5.06 3.30
N ASN A 136 16.65 -3.94 2.99
CA ASN A 136 17.74 -3.41 3.82
C ASN A 136 17.26 -2.86 5.18
N ILE A 137 16.04 -2.32 5.25
CA ILE A 137 15.48 -1.74 6.47
C ILE A 137 14.63 -2.70 7.30
N VAL A 138 14.28 -3.87 6.74
CA VAL A 138 13.63 -4.95 7.49
C VAL A 138 14.68 -5.70 8.30
N THR A 139 14.39 -5.97 9.57
CA THR A 139 15.24 -6.78 10.46
C THR A 139 15.30 -8.22 9.97
N ASP A 140 16.34 -8.98 10.37
CA ASP A 140 16.37 -10.42 10.13
C ASP A 140 15.16 -11.07 10.82
N GLY A 141 14.49 -11.99 10.13
CA GLY A 141 13.19 -12.54 10.51
C GLY A 141 11.99 -11.63 10.27
N GLY A 142 12.22 -10.37 9.88
CA GLY A 142 11.14 -9.39 9.63
C GLY A 142 10.47 -9.60 8.28
N ILE A 143 9.35 -8.91 8.08
CA ILE A 143 8.44 -9.14 6.97
C ILE A 143 8.11 -7.87 6.18
N PHE A 144 7.70 -8.07 4.93
CA PHE A 144 7.08 -7.06 4.09
C PHE A 144 5.71 -7.55 3.60
N VAL A 145 4.65 -6.75 3.81
CA VAL A 145 3.29 -7.02 3.32
C VAL A 145 2.83 -5.86 2.46
N ASN A 146 2.65 -6.11 1.15
CA ASN A 146 2.16 -5.12 0.20
C ASN A 146 0.79 -5.54 -0.34
N ALA A 147 -0.26 -4.86 0.09
CA ALA A 147 -1.63 -5.03 -0.39
C ALA A 147 -1.88 -4.03 -1.53
N ASP A 148 -1.75 -4.44 -2.80
CA ASP A 148 -1.65 -3.53 -3.92
C ASP A 148 -2.37 -4.01 -5.19
N GLN A 149 -2.26 -3.23 -6.26
CA GLN A 149 -2.73 -3.61 -7.59
C GLN A 149 -1.65 -4.34 -8.38
N ALA A 150 -2.07 -5.34 -9.15
CA ALA A 150 -1.24 -6.05 -10.10
C ALA A 150 -1.86 -6.03 -11.51
N ALA A 151 -1.00 -5.93 -12.51
CA ALA A 151 -1.41 -6.06 -13.90
C ALA A 151 -1.91 -7.47 -14.23
N GLY A 152 -2.77 -7.57 -15.22
CA GLY A 152 -3.09 -8.85 -15.85
C GLY A 152 -1.85 -9.47 -16.50
N THR A 153 -1.85 -10.80 -16.64
CA THR A 153 -0.74 -11.55 -17.29
C THR A 153 -0.67 -11.31 -18.80
N SER A 154 -1.70 -10.72 -19.38
CA SER A 154 -1.77 -10.29 -20.78
C SER A 154 -2.68 -9.07 -20.90
N ALA A 155 -2.64 -8.38 -22.03
CA ALA A 155 -3.54 -7.27 -22.35
C ALA A 155 -5.02 -7.67 -22.25
N TYR A 156 -5.37 -8.92 -22.58
CA TYR A 156 -6.73 -9.43 -22.44
C TYR A 156 -7.18 -9.41 -20.99
N PHE A 157 -6.41 -9.98 -20.07
CA PHE A 157 -6.75 -10.03 -18.65
C PHE A 157 -6.70 -8.64 -18.00
N ASP A 158 -5.72 -7.81 -18.35
CA ASP A 158 -5.60 -6.46 -17.85
C ASP A 158 -6.83 -5.62 -18.20
N ASN A 159 -7.26 -5.64 -19.46
CA ASN A 159 -8.46 -4.95 -19.93
C ASN A 159 -9.73 -5.50 -19.27
N ARG A 160 -9.82 -6.82 -19.06
CA ARG A 160 -10.96 -7.44 -18.41
C ARG A 160 -11.07 -7.04 -16.93
N TYR A 161 -9.97 -7.00 -16.19
CA TYR A 161 -9.96 -6.56 -14.80
C TYR A 161 -10.38 -5.09 -14.68
N LYS A 162 -9.79 -4.22 -15.52
CA LYS A 162 -10.15 -2.79 -15.56
C LYS A 162 -11.64 -2.59 -15.87
N GLY A 163 -12.16 -3.26 -16.88
CA GLY A 163 -13.57 -3.17 -17.26
C GLY A 163 -14.52 -3.68 -16.16
N GLN A 164 -14.15 -4.76 -15.49
CA GLN A 164 -14.93 -5.29 -14.38
C GLN A 164 -14.90 -4.35 -13.16
N TRP A 165 -13.76 -3.77 -12.83
CA TRP A 165 -13.64 -2.77 -11.78
C TRP A 165 -14.48 -1.53 -12.09
N GLU A 166 -14.38 -0.95 -13.30
CA GLU A 166 -15.19 0.19 -13.71
C GLU A 166 -16.70 -0.10 -13.63
N HIS A 167 -17.11 -1.29 -14.08
CA HIS A 167 -18.52 -1.71 -13.96
C HIS A 167 -18.96 -1.75 -12.50
N THR A 168 -18.14 -2.33 -11.61
CA THR A 168 -18.47 -2.45 -10.19
C THR A 168 -18.56 -1.08 -9.51
N ILE A 169 -17.61 -0.17 -9.73
CA ILE A 169 -17.62 1.14 -9.07
C ILE A 169 -18.77 2.03 -9.55
N ARG A 170 -19.21 1.89 -10.82
CA ARG A 170 -20.40 2.59 -11.34
C ARG A 170 -21.69 2.15 -10.66
N GLN A 171 -21.72 0.93 -10.11
CA GLN A 171 -22.88 0.37 -9.39
C GLN A 171 -22.77 0.50 -7.87
N SER A 172 -21.68 1.06 -7.35
CA SER A 172 -21.38 1.11 -5.91
C SER A 172 -22.10 2.23 -5.15
N GLY A 173 -22.86 3.08 -5.85
CA GLY A 173 -23.53 4.25 -5.25
C GLY A 173 -22.66 5.51 -5.16
N LEU A 174 -21.44 5.50 -5.71
CA LEU A 174 -20.61 6.70 -5.87
C LEU A 174 -21.21 7.66 -6.90
N SER A 175 -20.99 8.97 -6.73
CA SER A 175 -21.40 9.94 -7.75
C SER A 175 -20.60 9.77 -9.05
N ASN A 176 -21.16 10.23 -10.17
CA ASN A 176 -20.48 10.15 -11.47
C ASN A 176 -19.14 10.90 -11.48
N GLU A 177 -19.04 12.00 -10.75
CA GLU A 177 -17.80 12.80 -10.63
C GLU A 177 -16.71 12.01 -9.89
N VAL A 178 -17.08 11.34 -8.80
CA VAL A 178 -16.14 10.49 -8.03
C VAL A 178 -15.67 9.31 -8.87
N VAL A 179 -16.57 8.65 -9.59
CA VAL A 179 -16.22 7.55 -10.50
C VAL A 179 -15.29 8.04 -11.60
N ALA A 180 -15.59 9.16 -12.26
CA ALA A 180 -14.75 9.75 -13.30
C ALA A 180 -13.35 10.09 -12.76
N SER A 181 -13.26 10.73 -11.59
CA SER A 181 -12.00 11.06 -10.92
C SER A 181 -11.18 9.80 -10.59
N ALA A 182 -11.82 8.72 -10.12
CA ALA A 182 -11.13 7.46 -9.83
C ALA A 182 -10.56 6.81 -11.11
N ILE A 183 -11.31 6.85 -12.22
CA ILE A 183 -10.87 6.34 -13.53
C ILE A 183 -9.67 7.16 -14.05
N GLU A 184 -9.71 8.49 -13.93
CA GLU A 184 -8.59 9.35 -14.34
C GLU A 184 -7.33 9.11 -13.51
N ARG A 185 -7.44 9.00 -12.16
CA ARG A 185 -6.29 8.68 -11.30
C ARG A 185 -5.63 7.37 -11.71
N ARG A 186 -6.44 6.36 -12.06
CA ARG A 186 -5.92 5.05 -12.45
C ARG A 186 -5.07 5.07 -13.73
N LYS A 187 -5.17 6.10 -14.56
CA LYS A 187 -4.29 6.27 -15.74
C LYS A 187 -2.83 6.57 -15.36
N LEU A 188 -2.60 6.99 -14.11
CA LEU A 188 -1.26 7.24 -13.56
C LEU A 188 -0.62 5.99 -12.96
N ASP A 189 -1.33 4.85 -12.97
CA ASP A 189 -0.83 3.61 -12.39
C ASP A 189 0.17 2.92 -13.33
N HIS A 190 1.24 2.39 -12.74
CA HIS A 190 2.26 1.59 -13.41
C HIS A 190 2.23 0.16 -12.87
N ASN A 191 1.09 -0.53 -13.04
CA ASN A 191 0.92 -1.87 -12.52
C ASN A 191 1.92 -2.86 -13.15
N ALA A 192 2.49 -3.73 -12.32
CA ALA A 192 3.29 -4.87 -12.75
C ALA A 192 2.55 -6.17 -12.47
N THR A 193 2.84 -7.21 -13.23
CA THR A 193 2.25 -8.54 -13.00
C THR A 193 2.68 -9.10 -11.64
N VAL A 194 1.90 -10.02 -11.07
CA VAL A 194 2.26 -10.74 -9.84
C VAL A 194 3.64 -11.39 -9.99
N GLU A 195 3.89 -12.05 -11.12
CA GLU A 195 5.15 -12.73 -11.41
C GLU A 195 6.35 -11.77 -11.34
N ASN A 196 6.24 -10.59 -11.98
CA ASN A 196 7.31 -9.60 -11.97
C ASN A 196 7.56 -9.06 -10.56
N GLN A 197 6.52 -8.77 -9.78
CA GLN A 197 6.67 -8.26 -8.42
C GLN A 197 7.33 -9.30 -7.50
N LEU A 198 6.92 -10.57 -7.57
CA LEU A 198 7.55 -11.67 -6.83
C LEU A 198 9.01 -11.87 -7.24
N LYS A 199 9.31 -11.80 -8.55
CA LYS A 199 10.68 -11.85 -9.06
C LYS A 199 11.53 -10.73 -8.45
N TRP A 200 11.04 -9.48 -8.46
CA TRP A 200 11.78 -8.34 -7.93
C TRP A 200 11.99 -8.40 -6.40
N LEU A 201 11.03 -8.94 -5.65
CA LEU A 201 11.19 -9.19 -4.22
C LEU A 201 12.32 -10.20 -3.94
N ARG A 202 12.39 -11.29 -4.72
CA ARG A 202 13.48 -12.28 -4.61
C ARG A 202 14.83 -11.69 -5.04
N GLU A 203 14.86 -10.90 -6.13
CA GLU A 203 16.05 -10.17 -6.57
C GLU A 203 16.53 -9.17 -5.50
N ALA A 204 15.64 -8.59 -4.72
CA ALA A 204 15.97 -7.70 -3.61
C ALA A 204 16.59 -8.43 -2.39
N GLY A 205 16.50 -9.78 -2.33
CA GLY A 205 17.10 -10.60 -1.29
C GLY A 205 16.11 -11.27 -0.33
N PHE A 206 14.79 -11.07 -0.51
CA PHE A 206 13.80 -11.80 0.29
C PHE A 206 13.83 -13.29 -0.05
N VAL A 207 13.99 -14.14 0.98
CA VAL A 207 14.07 -15.59 0.80
C VAL A 207 12.70 -16.18 0.50
N GLU A 208 11.69 -15.75 1.27
CA GLU A 208 10.29 -16.10 1.00
C GLU A 208 9.59 -14.91 0.33
N ALA A 209 8.91 -15.17 -0.78
CA ALA A 209 8.08 -14.19 -1.47
C ALA A 209 6.94 -14.90 -2.19
N GLU A 210 5.69 -14.56 -1.82
CA GLU A 210 4.47 -15.20 -2.35
C GLU A 210 3.33 -14.17 -2.50
N SER A 211 2.39 -14.45 -3.43
CA SER A 211 1.11 -13.73 -3.50
C SER A 211 0.08 -14.53 -2.71
N VAL A 212 -0.27 -14.03 -1.55
CA VAL A 212 -1.12 -14.72 -0.57
C VAL A 212 -2.60 -14.44 -0.75
N TYR A 213 -2.95 -13.52 -1.66
CA TYR A 213 -4.31 -13.20 -2.06
C TYR A 213 -4.32 -12.59 -3.45
N LYS A 214 -5.37 -12.89 -4.22
CA LYS A 214 -5.64 -12.24 -5.50
C LYS A 214 -7.13 -12.22 -5.82
N TYR A 215 -7.66 -11.01 -6.08
CA TYR A 215 -8.99 -10.79 -6.65
C TYR A 215 -8.87 -9.81 -7.82
N ASN A 216 -8.95 -10.33 -9.05
CA ASN A 216 -8.67 -9.57 -10.26
C ASN A 216 -7.30 -8.85 -10.19
N GLU A 217 -7.29 -7.51 -10.19
CA GLU A 217 -6.08 -6.69 -10.03
C GLU A 217 -5.63 -6.50 -8.59
N PHE A 218 -6.47 -6.74 -7.60
CA PHE A 218 -6.09 -6.60 -6.18
C PHE A 218 -5.32 -7.83 -5.73
N ALA A 219 -4.09 -7.65 -5.28
CA ALA A 219 -3.21 -8.71 -4.84
C ALA A 219 -2.50 -8.34 -3.54
N ILE A 220 -2.18 -9.33 -2.71
CA ILE A 220 -1.38 -9.14 -1.50
C ILE A 220 -0.10 -9.93 -1.67
N PHE A 221 1.02 -9.24 -1.56
CA PHE A 221 2.36 -9.79 -1.59
C PHE A 221 2.90 -9.87 -0.18
N PHE A 222 3.40 -11.05 0.17
CA PHE A 222 4.15 -11.28 1.40
C PHE A 222 5.60 -11.57 1.04
N ALA A 223 6.53 -11.00 1.81
CA ALA A 223 7.94 -11.37 1.71
C ALA A 223 8.59 -11.39 3.11
N GLN A 224 9.55 -12.28 3.33
CA GLN A 224 10.28 -12.44 4.58
C GLN A 224 11.78 -12.47 4.35
N LYS A 225 12.50 -11.76 5.21
CA LYS A 225 13.97 -11.78 5.31
C LYS A 225 14.40 -12.77 6.38
N TYR A 226 15.46 -13.55 6.09
CA TYR A 226 16.12 -14.46 7.03
C TYR A 226 17.52 -14.00 7.33
#